data_1db07fca3e5a6a172451dfdca4893354
#
_entry.id   1db07fca3e5a6a172451dfdca4893354
#
_cell.length_a   1.000
_cell.length_b   1.000
_cell.length_c   1.000
_cell.angle_alpha   90.00
_cell.angle_beta   90.00
_cell.angle_gamma   90.00
#
_symmetry.space_group_name_H-M   'P 1'
#
loop_
_entity.id
_entity.type
_entity.pdbx_description
1 polymer ?
#
loop_
_entity_poly.entity_id
_entity_poly.type
_entity_poly.pdbx_seq_one_letter_code
_entity_poly.pdbx_strand_id
1 'polypeptide(L)' 'MQSLDNVPSLTPLQRAIYETDQLGLSLRDSIKIVTQRMGFFVGQNKYLEERGKIERILAATQAAQ' A
#
# COMPACT_ATOMS: atom_id res chain seq x y z
N MET A 1 3.09 -12.07 16.79
CA MET A 1 2.18 -11.61 15.75
C MET A 1 2.81 -10.48 14.95
N GLN A 2 2.79 -10.59 13.65
CA GLN A 2 3.40 -9.57 12.80
C GLN A 2 2.37 -8.53 12.43
N SER A 3 2.73 -7.28 12.59
CA SER A 3 1.89 -6.17 12.19
C SER A 3 2.63 -5.36 11.12
N LEU A 4 1.93 -4.42 10.52
CA LEU A 4 2.56 -3.53 9.54
C LEU A 4 3.66 -2.68 10.15
N ASP A 5 3.65 -2.52 11.47
CA ASP A 5 4.69 -1.77 12.15
C ASP A 5 6.05 -2.44 12.05
N ASN A 6 6.06 -3.75 11.71
CA ASN A 6 7.30 -4.49 11.50
C ASN A 6 7.85 -4.33 10.08
N VAL A 7 7.18 -3.54 9.25
CA VAL A 7 7.66 -3.25 7.88
C VAL A 7 8.10 -1.78 7.85
N PRO A 8 9.36 -1.50 8.25
CA PRO A 8 9.78 -0.12 8.49
C PRO A 8 9.91 0.72 7.23
N SER A 9 9.96 0.09 6.06
CA SER A 9 10.19 0.81 4.82
C SER A 9 8.93 1.39 4.20
N LEU A 10 7.76 1.07 4.74
CA LEU A 10 6.52 1.57 4.16
C LEU A 10 6.21 2.98 4.64
N THR A 11 5.94 3.86 3.68
CA THR A 11 5.46 5.20 3.97
C THR A 11 3.99 5.14 4.40
N PRO A 12 3.44 6.21 5.01
CA PRO A 12 2.00 6.22 5.34
C PRO A 12 1.11 5.95 4.13
N LEU A 13 1.46 6.51 2.96
CA LEU A 13 0.70 6.25 1.74
C LEU A 13 0.77 4.78 1.35
N GLN A 14 1.97 4.20 1.37
CA GLN A 14 2.16 2.80 1.02
C GLN A 14 1.41 1.88 1.98
N ARG A 15 1.42 2.22 3.26
CA ARG A 15 0.68 1.45 4.26
C ARG A 15 -0.82 1.48 3.98
N ALA A 16 -1.34 2.66 3.64
CA ALA A 16 -2.75 2.79 3.31
C ALA A 16 -3.12 1.94 2.09
N ILE A 17 -2.27 1.96 1.07
CA ILE A 17 -2.48 1.17 -0.14
C ILE A 17 -2.43 -0.32 0.19
N TYR A 18 -1.46 -0.74 0.97
CA TYR A 18 -1.31 -2.14 1.33
C TYR A 18 -2.54 -2.66 2.09
N GLU A 19 -3.00 -1.90 3.07
CA GLU A 19 -4.17 -2.28 3.86
C GLU A 19 -5.43 -2.32 3.01
N THR A 20 -5.59 -1.35 2.12
CA THR A 20 -6.76 -1.30 1.24
C THR A 20 -6.75 -2.47 0.26
N ASP A 21 -5.58 -2.85 -0.23
CA ASP A 21 -5.44 -3.99 -1.14
C ASP A 21 -5.93 -5.29 -0.51
N GLN A 22 -5.79 -5.44 0.81
CA GLN A 22 -6.25 -6.63 1.53
C GLN A 22 -7.77 -6.79 1.49
N LEU A 23 -8.49 -5.74 1.17
CA LEU A 23 -9.95 -5.77 1.13
C LEU A 23 -10.50 -6.43 -0.14
N GLY A 24 -9.65 -6.63 -1.15
CA GLY A 24 -10.06 -7.29 -2.39
C GLY A 24 -11.00 -6.44 -3.24
N LEU A 25 -10.93 -5.13 -3.11
CA LEU A 25 -11.80 -4.22 -3.86
C LEU A 25 -11.25 -3.94 -5.25
N SER A 26 -12.10 -3.38 -6.12
CA SER A 26 -11.65 -2.91 -7.42
C SER A 26 -10.62 -1.80 -7.25
N LEU A 27 -9.82 -1.58 -8.29
CA LEU A 27 -8.84 -0.51 -8.28
C LEU A 27 -9.50 0.85 -8.02
N ARG A 28 -10.64 1.09 -8.65
CA ARG A 28 -11.38 2.34 -8.50
C ARG A 28 -11.80 2.57 -7.05
N ASP A 29 -12.36 1.56 -6.41
CA ASP A 29 -12.80 1.67 -5.03
C ASP A 29 -11.63 1.82 -4.08
N SER A 30 -10.55 1.10 -4.35
CA SER A 30 -9.33 1.21 -3.55
C SER A 30 -8.76 2.62 -3.60
N ILE A 31 -8.75 3.24 -4.79
CA ILE A 31 -8.26 4.61 -4.95
C ILE A 31 -9.11 5.57 -4.13
N LYS A 32 -10.43 5.40 -4.14
CA LYS A 32 -11.32 6.26 -3.34
C LYS A 32 -11.01 6.17 -1.86
N ILE A 33 -10.83 4.96 -1.36
CA ILE A 33 -10.56 4.76 0.06
C ILE A 33 -9.22 5.38 0.45
N VAL A 34 -8.19 5.14 -0.35
CA VAL A 34 -6.86 5.68 -0.05
C VAL A 34 -6.87 7.20 -0.12
N THR A 35 -7.56 7.77 -1.12
CA THR A 35 -7.69 9.22 -1.24
C THR A 35 -8.35 9.83 -0.01
N GLN A 36 -9.44 9.22 0.47
CA GLN A 36 -10.11 9.70 1.67
C GLN A 36 -9.22 9.58 2.90
N ARG A 37 -8.52 8.46 3.01
CA ARG A 37 -7.70 8.17 4.16
C ARG A 37 -6.51 9.11 4.26
N MET A 38 -5.91 9.46 3.12
CA MET A 38 -4.73 10.33 3.09
C MET A 38 -5.09 11.82 3.16
N GLY A 39 -6.32 12.17 2.77
CA GLY A 39 -6.73 13.56 2.74
C GLY A 39 -6.27 14.32 1.50
N PHE A 40 -5.75 13.63 0.50
CA PHE A 40 -5.39 14.22 -0.79
C PHE A 40 -5.62 13.22 -1.90
N PHE A 41 -5.77 13.70 -3.14
CA PHE A 41 -6.07 12.83 -4.26
C PHE A 41 -4.90 11.91 -4.58
N VAL A 42 -5.20 10.61 -4.68
CA VAL A 42 -4.23 9.60 -5.11
C VAL A 42 -4.75 9.04 -6.44
N GLY A 43 -4.11 9.42 -7.53
CA GLY A 43 -4.53 8.96 -8.85
C GLY A 43 -4.14 7.53 -9.13
N GLN A 44 -4.68 6.99 -10.22
CA GLN A 44 -4.46 5.60 -10.60
C GLN A 44 -2.97 5.31 -10.81
N ASN A 45 -2.28 6.18 -11.54
CA ASN A 45 -0.85 5.96 -11.82
C ASN A 45 -0.03 5.95 -10.54
N LYS A 46 -0.33 6.88 -9.64
CA LYS A 46 0.36 6.95 -8.35
C LYS A 46 0.08 5.71 -7.52
N TYR A 47 -1.17 5.28 -7.48
CA TYR A 47 -1.56 4.09 -6.74
C TYR A 47 -0.78 2.87 -7.22
N LEU A 48 -0.76 2.64 -8.54
CA LEU A 48 -0.09 1.49 -9.11
C LEU A 48 1.43 1.55 -8.94
N GLU A 49 2.01 2.74 -9.04
CA GLU A 49 3.44 2.93 -8.84
C GLU A 49 3.84 2.57 -7.41
N GLU A 50 3.11 3.10 -6.42
CA GLU A 50 3.41 2.82 -5.03
C GLU A 50 3.14 1.37 -4.67
N ARG A 51 2.12 0.78 -5.27
CA ARG A 51 1.81 -0.64 -5.08
C ARG A 51 2.97 -1.52 -5.56
N GLY A 52 3.57 -1.17 -6.69
CA GLY A 52 4.74 -1.89 -7.19
C GLY A 52 5.93 -1.78 -6.24
N LYS A 53 6.13 -0.61 -5.65
CA LYS A 53 7.19 -0.42 -4.65
C LYS A 53 6.94 -1.28 -3.42
N ILE A 54 5.70 -1.36 -2.97
CA ILE A 54 5.32 -2.20 -1.83
C ILE A 54 5.69 -3.65 -2.11
N GLU A 55 5.35 -4.14 -3.29
CA GLU A 55 5.64 -5.53 -3.65
C GLU A 55 7.14 -5.82 -3.59
N ARG A 56 7.97 -4.88 -4.06
CA ARG A 56 9.41 -5.03 -4.01
C ARG A 56 9.93 -5.04 -2.57
N ILE A 57 9.40 -4.15 -1.74
CA ILE A 57 9.80 -4.06 -0.34
C ILE A 57 9.47 -5.35 0.39
N LEU A 58 8.25 -5.86 0.19
CA LEU A 58 7.83 -7.09 0.84
C LEU A 58 8.63 -8.29 0.35
N ALA A 59 8.91 -8.35 -0.95
CA ALA A 59 9.72 -9.43 -1.51
C ALA A 59 11.14 -9.41 -0.92
N ALA A 60 11.74 -8.23 -0.80
CA ALA A 60 13.05 -8.10 -0.21
C ALA A 60 13.06 -8.49 1.26
N THR A 61 12.01 -8.09 1.99
CA THR A 61 11.89 -8.44 3.40
C THR A 61 11.76 -9.94 3.59
N GLN A 62 10.94 -10.58 2.75
CA GLN A 62 10.78 -12.03 2.83
C GLN A 62 12.04 -12.77 2.42
N ALA A 63 12.74 -12.26 1.42
CA ALA A 63 13.98 -12.89 0.97
C ALA A 63 15.08 -12.81 2.01
N ALA A 64 15.03 -11.82 2.87
CA ALA A 64 16.04 -11.64 3.93
C ALA A 64 15.87 -12.61 5.09
N GLN A 65 14.77 -13.31 5.13
CA GLN A 65 14.52 -14.30 6.16
C GLN A 65 14.98 -15.67 5.69
#